data_0d837d2db7212dc5df492d9590074d35
#
_entry.id   0d837d2db7212dc5df492d9590074d35
#
_cell.length_a   1.000
_cell.length_b   1.000
_cell.length_c   1.000
_cell.angle_alpha   90.00
_cell.angle_beta   90.00
_cell.angle_gamma   90.00
#
_symmetry.space_group_name_H-M   'P 1'
#
loop_
_entity.id
_entity.type
_entity.pdbx_description
1 polymer ?
#
loop_
_entity_poly.entity_id
_entity_poly.type
_entity_poly.pdbx_seq_one_letter_code
_entity_poly.pdbx_strand_id
1 'polypeptide(L)' 'MRIVVAGIGPGSREDITPAVMQAVSESDVVVGYKYYFQFIEPYLSSKAVCVDSGMRKERERALEAFNYAMEGLNVCVISS' A
#
# COMPACT_ATOMS: atom_id res chain seq x y z
N MET A 1 6.79 -10.05 -9.18
CA MET A 1 7.40 -9.01 -8.33
C MET A 1 7.06 -7.63 -8.87
N ARG A 2 6.44 -6.81 -8.06
CA ARG A 2 6.04 -5.46 -8.48
C ARG A 2 5.94 -4.54 -7.27
N ILE A 3 6.38 -3.29 -7.44
CA ILE A 3 6.19 -2.24 -6.44
C ILE A 3 5.36 -1.15 -7.10
N VAL A 4 4.25 -0.80 -6.48
CA VAL A 4 3.40 0.31 -6.92
C VAL A 4 3.30 1.32 -5.79
N VAL A 5 3.54 2.57 -6.08
CA VAL A 5 3.33 3.66 -5.12
C VAL A 5 1.97 4.27 -5.44
N ALA A 6 1.04 4.16 -4.51
CA ALA A 6 -0.32 4.63 -4.69
C ALA A 6 -0.59 5.84 -3.80
N GLY A 7 -0.91 6.96 -4.41
CA GLY A 7 -1.34 8.15 -3.68
C GLY A 7 -2.82 8.03 -3.37
N ILE A 8 -3.16 8.17 -2.10
CA ILE A 8 -4.55 8.35 -1.70
C ILE A 8 -4.70 9.82 -1.28
N GLY A 9 -5.78 10.44 -1.69
CA GLY A 9 -6.02 11.84 -1.39
C GLY A 9 -6.12 12.12 0.11
N PRO A 10 -6.67 13.23 0.52
CA PRO A 10 -6.60 13.67 1.92
C PRO A 10 -7.38 12.80 2.92
N GLY A 11 -7.44 11.51 2.70
CA GLY A 11 -7.97 10.56 3.67
C GLY A 11 -9.46 10.29 3.55
N SER A 12 -10.02 10.39 2.36
CA SER A 12 -11.41 10.06 2.08
C SER A 12 -11.48 8.87 1.12
N ARG A 13 -12.48 8.01 1.32
CA ARG A 13 -12.75 6.91 0.38
C ARG A 13 -13.05 7.41 -1.03
N GLU A 14 -13.60 8.61 -1.14
CA GLU A 14 -13.94 9.22 -2.42
C GLU A 14 -12.71 9.59 -3.23
N ASP A 15 -11.57 9.73 -2.56
CA ASP A 15 -10.31 10.09 -3.21
C ASP A 15 -9.54 8.89 -3.74
N ILE A 16 -10.04 7.68 -3.54
CA ILE A 16 -9.38 6.48 -4.02
C ILE A 16 -9.78 6.21 -5.47
N THR A 17 -8.80 6.26 -6.36
CA THR A 17 -9.04 6.04 -7.78
C THR A 17 -9.19 4.55 -8.09
N PRO A 18 -9.85 4.20 -9.22
CA PRO A 18 -9.90 2.81 -9.66
C PRO A 18 -8.52 2.17 -9.82
N ALA A 19 -7.53 2.95 -10.26
CA ALA A 19 -6.16 2.44 -10.41
C ALA A 19 -5.58 2.03 -9.06
N VAL A 20 -5.82 2.81 -8.01
CA VAL A 20 -5.37 2.47 -6.65
C VAL A 20 -6.11 1.24 -6.13
N MET A 21 -7.42 1.16 -6.36
CA MET A 21 -8.22 0.01 -5.96
C MET A 21 -7.66 -1.28 -6.57
N GLN A 22 -7.34 -1.24 -7.85
CA GLN A 22 -6.80 -2.39 -8.55
C GLN A 22 -5.40 -2.75 -8.03
N ALA A 23 -4.53 -1.75 -7.85
CA ALA A 23 -3.19 -1.98 -7.33
C ALA A 23 -3.23 -2.65 -5.96
N VAL A 24 -4.10 -2.17 -5.08
CA VAL A 24 -4.28 -2.75 -3.74
C VAL A 24 -4.79 -4.20 -3.84
N SER A 25 -5.76 -4.44 -4.71
CA SER A 25 -6.36 -5.79 -4.85
C SER A 25 -5.37 -6.83 -5.36
N GLU A 26 -4.36 -6.40 -6.09
CA GLU A 26 -3.33 -7.28 -6.66
C GLU A 26 -2.09 -7.41 -5.78
N SER A 27 -2.05 -6.72 -4.66
CA SER A 27 -0.87 -6.70 -3.80
C SER A 27 -0.92 -7.79 -2.74
N ASP A 28 0.25 -8.37 -2.48
CA ASP A 28 0.45 -9.33 -1.39
C ASP A 28 0.75 -8.59 -0.09
N VAL A 29 1.42 -7.44 -0.19
CA VAL A 29 1.79 -6.62 0.96
C VAL A 29 1.44 -5.17 0.66
N VAL A 30 0.83 -4.51 1.63
CA VAL A 30 0.54 -3.08 1.55
C VAL A 30 1.28 -2.39 2.68
N VAL A 31 2.16 -1.48 2.33
CA VAL A 31 2.99 -0.73 3.28
C VAL A 31 2.49 0.70 3.35
N GLY A 32 2.29 1.21 4.54
CA GLY A 32 1.85 2.60 4.71
C GLY A 32 1.55 2.92 6.16
N TYR A 33 1.04 4.13 6.37
CA TYR A 33 0.62 4.55 7.70
C TYR A 33 -0.71 3.87 8.06
N LYS A 34 -0.75 3.22 9.21
CA LYS A 34 -1.88 2.36 9.59
C LYS A 34 -3.25 3.02 9.51
N TYR A 35 -3.33 4.32 9.76
CA TYR A 35 -4.61 5.03 9.74
C TYR A 35 -5.19 5.15 8.33
N TYR A 36 -4.40 4.92 7.31
CA TYR A 36 -4.89 4.95 5.93
C TYR A 36 -5.43 3.59 5.47
N PHE A 37 -5.13 2.52 6.19
CA PHE A 37 -5.58 1.19 5.79
C PHE A 37 -7.10 1.06 5.79
N GLN A 38 -7.79 1.80 6.65
CA GLN A 38 -9.26 1.79 6.68
C GLN A 38 -9.89 2.19 5.34
N PHE A 39 -9.20 3.01 4.56
CA PHE A 39 -9.73 3.48 3.28
C PHE A 39 -9.55 2.47 2.16
N ILE A 40 -8.61 1.55 2.29
CA ILE A 40 -8.31 0.56 1.26
C ILE A 40 -8.76 -0.85 1.66
N GLU A 41 -9.21 -1.02 2.89
CA GLU A 41 -9.60 -2.33 3.42
C GLU A 41 -10.57 -3.09 2.51
N PRO A 42 -11.62 -2.45 1.94
CA PRO A 42 -12.56 -3.17 1.07
C PRO A 42 -11.92 -3.76 -0.19
N TYR A 43 -10.75 -3.28 -0.58
CA TYR A 43 -10.09 -3.68 -1.82
C TYR A 43 -8.97 -4.66 -1.61
N LEU A 44 -8.62 -4.96 -0.35
CA LEU A 44 -7.54 -5.87 -0.03
C LEU A 44 -7.89 -7.31 -0.42
N SER A 45 -6.89 -8.02 -0.96
CA SER A 45 -7.04 -9.45 -1.17
C SER A 45 -7.07 -10.16 0.19
N SER A 46 -7.68 -11.35 0.22
CA SER A 46 -7.78 -12.13 1.46
C SER A 46 -6.42 -12.55 2.02
N LYS A 47 -5.39 -12.56 1.18
CA LYS A 47 -4.02 -12.93 1.57
C LYS A 47 -3.16 -11.73 1.92
N ALA A 48 -3.66 -10.52 1.71
CA ALA A 48 -2.84 -9.33 1.86
C ALA A 48 -2.44 -9.09 3.30
N VAL A 49 -1.21 -8.66 3.48
CA VAL A 49 -0.68 -8.25 4.78
C VAL A 49 -0.44 -6.76 4.73
N CYS A 50 -0.98 -6.04 5.71
CA CYS A 50 -0.75 -4.61 5.84
C CYS A 50 0.38 -4.38 6.85
N VAL A 51 1.39 -3.63 6.43
CA VAL A 51 2.55 -3.33 7.25
C VAL A 51 2.53 -1.84 7.59
N ASP A 52 2.39 -1.54 8.87
CA ASP A 52 2.40 -0.16 9.34
C ASP A 52 3.82 0.39 9.31
N SER A 53 4.04 1.39 8.48
CA SER A 53 5.33 2.09 8.40
C SER A 53 5.42 3.24 9.41
N GLY A 54 4.34 3.52 10.11
CA GLY A 54 4.26 4.69 10.98
C GLY A 54 4.40 5.96 10.16
N MET A 55 4.93 6.98 10.77
CA MET A 55 5.21 8.26 10.11
C MET A 55 6.62 8.31 9.54
N ARG A 56 7.14 7.18 9.11
CA ARG A 56 8.48 7.09 8.53
C ARG A 56 8.57 7.90 7.23
N LYS A 57 9.77 8.38 6.94
CA LYS A 57 10.05 9.07 5.70
C LYS A 57 9.85 8.14 4.51
N GLU A 58 9.53 8.72 3.36
CA GLU A 58 9.29 7.94 2.14
C GLU A 58 10.43 6.99 1.79
N ARG A 59 11.67 7.41 2.02
CA ARG A 59 12.84 6.58 1.75
C ARG A 59 12.78 5.26 2.52
N GLU A 60 12.40 5.32 3.79
CA GLU A 60 12.34 4.13 4.64
C GLU A 60 11.22 3.20 4.22
N ARG A 61 10.07 3.75 3.81
CA ARG A 61 8.98 2.97 3.25
C ARG A 61 9.39 2.29 1.96
N ALA A 62 10.12 3.01 1.10
CA ALA A 62 10.58 2.45 -0.16
C ALA A 62 11.55 1.30 0.04
N LEU A 63 12.46 1.42 1.01
CA LEU A 63 13.39 0.34 1.33
C LEU A 63 12.68 -0.89 1.86
N GLU A 64 11.67 -0.70 2.71
CA GLU A 64 10.88 -1.80 3.24
C GLU A 64 10.12 -2.50 2.12
N ALA A 65 9.48 -1.73 1.24
CA ALA A 65 8.77 -2.25 0.08
C ALA A 65 9.70 -3.03 -0.84
N PHE A 66 10.90 -2.51 -1.07
CA PHE A 66 11.89 -3.17 -1.90
C PHE A 66 12.28 -4.54 -1.33
N ASN A 67 12.45 -4.63 -0.01
CA ASN A 67 12.79 -5.89 0.63
C ASN A 67 11.70 -6.95 0.42
N TYR A 68 10.42 -6.58 0.54
CA TYR A 68 9.33 -7.50 0.24
C TYR A 68 9.30 -7.90 -1.23
N ALA A 69 9.54 -6.95 -2.13
CA ALA A 69 9.54 -7.24 -3.56
C ALA A 69 10.68 -8.19 -3.93
N MET A 70 11.81 -8.11 -3.25
CA MET A 70 12.92 -9.03 -3.46
C MET A 70 12.57 -10.47 -3.09
N GLU A 71 11.55 -10.67 -2.28
CA GLU A 71 11.02 -11.99 -1.94
C GLU A 71 10.00 -12.49 -2.98
N GLY A 72 9.81 -11.75 -4.06
CA GLY A 72 8.88 -12.12 -5.14
C GLY A 72 7.46 -11.64 -4.93
N LEU A 73 7.21 -10.79 -3.95
CA LEU A 73 5.87 -10.32 -3.62
C LEU A 73 5.49 -9.08 -4.42
N ASN A 74 4.20 -8.91 -4.65
CA ASN A 74 3.65 -7.66 -5.17
C ASN A 74 3.39 -6.73 -4.00
N VAL A 75 3.95 -5.53 -4.04
CA VAL A 75 3.89 -4.58 -2.94
C VAL A 75 3.23 -3.29 -3.40
N CYS A 76 2.34 -2.77 -2.59
CA CYS A 76 1.75 -1.45 -2.78
C CYS A 76 2.17 -0.56 -1.62
N VAL A 77 2.74 0.60 -1.92
CA VAL A 77 3.10 1.60 -0.91
C VAL A 77 2.06 2.69 -0.95
N ILE A 78 1.37 2.88 0.15
CA ILE A 78 0.35 3.92 0.28
C ILE A 78 1.00 5.21 0.75
N SER A 79 0.74 6.27 0.02
CA SER A 79 1.23 7.61 0.32
C SER A 79 0.07 8.60 0.25
N SER A 80 0.10 9.59 1.08
CA SER A 80 -0.93 10.65 1.05
C SER A 80 -0.40 11.94 0.44
#